data_5e3133729fa834b43a3cca1ed0e0e462
#
_entry.id   5e3133729fa834b43a3cca1ed0e0e462
#
_cell.length_a   1.000
_cell.length_b   1.000
_cell.length_c   1.000
_cell.angle_alpha   90.00
_cell.angle_beta   90.00
_cell.angle_gamma   90.00
#
_symmetry.space_group_name_H-M   'P 1'
#
loop_
_entity.id
_entity.type
_entity.pdbx_description
1 polymer ?
#
loop_
_entity_poly.entity_id
_entity_poly.type
_entity_poly.pdbx_seq_one_letter_code
_entity_poly.pdbx_strand_id
1 'polypeptide(L)'
;MSFQLTLECADSGGALDSPRDPKRRRATLAAALQILLIAMLIVLGTSSCFDRQKKTSTSTTREVVDEAGRHVQLATHIDRIVSLAPNLTEIVYAVGAGEHLVGDTEYCDYPAAAKNVAKIGDTIHPSIERIMALKPQVVLVSTASQLEAFTKQLDEQKIAVYVTNPRSLEEVFRSIETLGDLFGHHDGAASLVTDMRARSFTVEVAMRSVRPVRVFYQVSGEPLYTIGRESYLTDLVRRAGGTSVTADVPGAFPRYSDEAALAARPEAIILPSGGSMGTANSTPAAALKNSPAVLNNRVYKINDDHLSRPGPRLIDGLEEMARALHPGAFK
;
A
#
# COMPACT_ATOMS: atom_id res chain seq x y z
N MET A 1 28.50 -29.27 -46.07
CA MET A 1 28.29 -30.56 -46.72
C MET A 1 27.17 -30.36 -47.71
N SER A 2 27.55 -30.30 -48.98
CA SER A 2 26.71 -30.13 -50.17
C SER A 2 26.01 -31.45 -50.48
N PHE A 3 24.80 -31.39 -50.96
CA PHE A 3 24.26 -32.42 -51.85
C PHE A 3 23.42 -31.74 -52.93
N GLN A 4 24.01 -31.80 -54.12
CA GLN A 4 23.36 -31.63 -55.42
C GLN A 4 22.78 -32.98 -55.85
N LEU A 5 21.63 -32.93 -56.47
CA LEU A 5 21.19 -34.03 -57.39
C LEU A 5 20.33 -33.45 -58.52
N THR A 6 20.93 -33.29 -59.55
CA THR A 6 20.79 -33.63 -60.97
C THR A 6 19.41 -33.94 -61.54
N LEU A 7 19.12 -33.18 -62.62
CA LEU A 7 18.13 -33.39 -63.65
C LEU A 7 18.38 -34.73 -64.41
N GLU A 8 17.31 -35.41 -64.75
CA GLU A 8 17.29 -36.25 -65.96
C GLU A 8 16.04 -35.99 -66.80
N CYS A 9 16.27 -35.65 -68.06
CA CYS A 9 15.32 -35.60 -69.14
C CYS A 9 15.06 -37.00 -69.68
N ALA A 10 13.82 -37.31 -69.98
CA ALA A 10 13.49 -38.36 -70.95
C ALA A 10 12.38 -37.86 -71.85
N ASP A 11 12.76 -37.80 -73.11
CA ASP A 11 12.02 -37.41 -74.27
C ASP A 11 11.35 -38.71 -74.88
N SER A 12 10.12 -38.60 -75.30
CA SER A 12 9.51 -39.38 -76.44
C SER A 12 8.08 -38.93 -76.62
N GLY A 13 7.69 -38.27 -77.65
CA GLY A 13 7.55 -38.53 -79.02
C GLY A 13 6.21 -39.22 -79.34
N GLY A 14 5.32 -38.57 -80.12
CA GLY A 14 4.32 -39.29 -80.85
C GLY A 14 2.88 -38.75 -80.84
N ALA A 15 2.60 -37.96 -81.87
CA ALA A 15 1.58 -38.03 -82.86
C ALA A 15 0.07 -37.80 -82.56
N LEU A 16 -0.38 -36.68 -83.08
CA LEU A 16 -1.46 -36.53 -84.14
C LEU A 16 -2.83 -37.13 -83.83
N ASP A 17 -3.78 -36.32 -83.68
CA ASP A 17 -4.78 -35.78 -84.58
C ASP A 17 -6.24 -36.20 -84.29
N SER A 18 -7.12 -35.18 -84.43
CA SER A 18 -8.49 -35.24 -84.91
C SER A 18 -9.64 -35.42 -83.86
N PRO A 19 -10.84 -35.01 -84.20
CA PRO A 19 -11.32 -33.67 -84.53
C PRO A 19 -12.20 -33.06 -83.40
N ARG A 20 -12.39 -31.82 -83.52
CA ARG A 20 -13.12 -30.92 -82.61
C ARG A 20 -14.62 -31.21 -82.67
N ASP A 21 -15.16 -31.90 -81.67
CA ASP A 21 -16.61 -32.02 -81.46
C ASP A 21 -17.10 -30.74 -80.69
N PRO A 22 -17.97 -29.94 -81.28
CA PRO A 22 -18.51 -28.72 -80.71
C PRO A 22 -19.36 -28.96 -79.48
N LYS A 23 -19.88 -30.19 -79.26
CA LYS A 23 -20.64 -30.55 -78.08
C LYS A 23 -19.74 -30.67 -76.80
N ARG A 24 -18.48 -31.10 -76.97
CA ARG A 24 -17.52 -31.18 -75.83
C ARG A 24 -17.08 -29.81 -75.35
N ARG A 25 -16.99 -28.80 -76.22
CA ARG A 25 -16.62 -27.41 -75.81
C ARG A 25 -17.70 -26.71 -74.97
N ARG A 26 -19.01 -27.07 -75.25
CA ARG A 26 -20.12 -26.52 -74.46
C ARG A 26 -20.17 -27.10 -73.01
N ALA A 27 -19.85 -28.40 -72.89
CA ALA A 27 -19.80 -29.06 -71.60
C ALA A 27 -18.62 -28.54 -70.69
N THR A 28 -17.44 -28.33 -71.29
CA THR A 28 -16.29 -27.80 -70.56
C THR A 28 -16.46 -26.34 -70.20
N LEU A 29 -17.10 -25.49 -71.00
CA LEU A 29 -17.43 -24.10 -70.67
C LEU A 29 -18.49 -24.03 -69.60
N ALA A 30 -19.49 -24.86 -69.57
CA ALA A 30 -20.52 -24.95 -68.55
C ALA A 30 -19.92 -25.39 -67.20
N ALA A 31 -19.01 -26.38 -67.18
CA ALA A 31 -18.30 -26.81 -65.97
C ALA A 31 -17.33 -25.73 -65.43
N ALA A 32 -16.63 -25.05 -66.34
CA ALA A 32 -15.75 -23.95 -65.94
C ALA A 32 -16.53 -22.75 -65.32
N LEU A 33 -17.71 -22.42 -65.87
CA LEU A 33 -18.58 -21.37 -65.35
C LEU A 33 -19.16 -21.73 -63.99
N GLN A 34 -19.52 -23.04 -63.78
CA GLN A 34 -20.01 -23.52 -62.50
C GLN A 34 -18.94 -23.49 -61.41
N ILE A 35 -17.70 -23.85 -61.74
CA ILE A 35 -16.57 -23.78 -60.80
C ILE A 35 -16.24 -22.31 -60.43
N LEU A 36 -16.31 -21.38 -61.40
CA LEU A 36 -16.13 -19.96 -61.15
C LEU A 36 -17.24 -19.36 -60.27
N LEU A 37 -18.49 -19.76 -60.45
CA LEU A 37 -19.62 -19.34 -59.63
C LEU A 37 -19.51 -19.90 -58.19
N ILE A 38 -19.09 -21.14 -58.03
CA ILE A 38 -18.85 -21.74 -56.71
C ILE A 38 -17.67 -21.07 -55.99
N ALA A 39 -16.58 -20.77 -56.73
CA ALA A 39 -15.44 -20.05 -56.19
C ALA A 39 -15.81 -18.61 -55.76
N MET A 40 -16.66 -17.90 -56.53
CA MET A 40 -17.13 -16.56 -56.21
C MET A 40 -18.09 -16.54 -55.02
N LEU A 41 -18.91 -17.58 -54.81
CA LEU A 41 -19.78 -17.78 -53.65
C LEU A 41 -18.97 -18.09 -52.38
N ILE A 42 -17.86 -18.82 -52.51
CA ILE A 42 -16.96 -19.08 -51.36
C ILE A 42 -16.21 -17.79 -50.92
N VAL A 43 -15.78 -16.92 -51.88
CA VAL A 43 -15.16 -15.67 -51.58
C VAL A 43 -16.12 -14.65 -50.98
N LEU A 44 -17.40 -14.64 -51.35
CA LEU A 44 -18.43 -13.80 -50.76
C LEU A 44 -18.92 -14.32 -49.40
N GLY A 45 -18.77 -15.60 -49.08
CA GLY A 45 -19.15 -16.21 -47.83
C GLY A 45 -18.13 -16.01 -46.69
N THR A 46 -16.89 -15.65 -46.99
CA THR A 46 -15.83 -15.42 -45.97
C THR A 46 -15.69 -13.96 -45.50
N SER A 47 -16.50 -13.04 -46.07
CA SER A 47 -16.48 -11.63 -45.67
C SER A 47 -17.38 -11.30 -44.46
N SER A 48 -18.05 -12.28 -43.89
CA SER A 48 -18.88 -12.07 -42.70
C SER A 48 -18.31 -12.88 -41.56
N CYS A 49 -17.76 -12.21 -40.60
CA CYS A 49 -17.27 -12.63 -39.29
C CYS A 49 -15.74 -12.51 -39.10
N PHE A 50 -15.12 -11.44 -39.59
CA PHE A 50 -14.04 -10.85 -38.79
C PHE A 50 -14.68 -9.69 -38.00
N ASP A 51 -15.58 -10.07 -37.11
CA ASP A 51 -15.95 -9.21 -35.99
C ASP A 51 -14.67 -9.08 -35.18
N ARG A 52 -13.92 -8.03 -35.55
CA ARG A 52 -12.81 -7.54 -34.75
C ARG A 52 -13.48 -7.11 -33.45
N GLN A 53 -13.64 -8.08 -32.52
CA GLN A 53 -13.88 -7.81 -31.15
C GLN A 53 -12.80 -6.81 -30.74
N LYS A 54 -13.13 -5.52 -30.94
CA LYS A 54 -12.47 -4.42 -30.28
C LYS A 54 -12.53 -4.82 -28.82
N LYS A 55 -11.48 -5.44 -28.30
CA LYS A 55 -11.25 -5.48 -26.87
C LYS A 55 -11.33 -4.03 -26.47
N THR A 56 -12.52 -3.60 -26.14
CA THR A 56 -12.74 -2.41 -25.33
C THR A 56 -11.98 -2.77 -24.08
N SER A 57 -10.75 -2.29 -23.97
CA SER A 57 -10.10 -2.18 -22.69
C SER A 57 -10.99 -1.17 -21.97
N THR A 58 -12.06 -1.66 -21.39
CA THR A 58 -12.73 -0.95 -20.32
C THR A 58 -11.59 -0.76 -19.33
N SER A 59 -11.05 0.44 -19.29
CA SER A 59 -10.27 0.93 -18.16
C SER A 59 -11.24 0.82 -17.00
N THR A 60 -11.25 -0.35 -16.38
CA THR A 60 -12.09 -0.61 -15.23
C THR A 60 -11.44 0.10 -14.07
N THR A 61 -11.79 1.38 -13.91
CA THR A 61 -11.54 2.12 -12.69
C THR A 61 -12.73 1.94 -11.77
N ARG A 62 -12.48 1.96 -10.49
CA ARG A 62 -13.50 2.05 -9.42
C ARG A 62 -13.29 3.33 -8.63
N GLU A 63 -14.37 3.94 -8.22
CA GLU A 63 -14.33 5.05 -7.29
C GLU A 63 -14.27 4.51 -5.85
N VAL A 64 -13.36 5.04 -5.06
CA VAL A 64 -13.22 4.77 -3.63
C VAL A 64 -13.14 6.08 -2.86
N VAL A 65 -13.53 6.08 -1.61
CA VAL A 65 -13.32 7.21 -0.70
C VAL A 65 -12.13 6.87 0.19
N ASP A 66 -11.11 7.71 0.19
CA ASP A 66 -9.96 7.53 1.06
C ASP A 66 -10.24 8.00 2.50
N GLU A 67 -9.28 7.78 3.41
CA GLU A 67 -9.47 8.12 4.82
C GLU A 67 -9.40 9.62 5.12
N ALA A 68 -9.02 10.44 4.13
CA ALA A 68 -9.16 11.91 4.17
C ALA A 68 -10.51 12.39 3.61
N GLY A 69 -11.41 11.48 3.20
CA GLY A 69 -12.72 11.78 2.64
C GLY A 69 -12.69 12.19 1.18
N ARG A 70 -11.60 11.95 0.44
CA ARG A 70 -11.46 12.28 -0.98
C ARG A 70 -11.99 11.16 -1.86
N HIS A 71 -12.69 11.49 -2.93
CA HIS A 71 -13.09 10.56 -3.98
C HIS A 71 -11.93 10.31 -4.93
N VAL A 72 -11.45 9.07 -4.99
CA VAL A 72 -10.28 8.65 -5.77
C VAL A 72 -10.68 7.61 -6.79
N GLN A 73 -10.27 7.82 -8.05
CA GLN A 73 -10.44 6.83 -9.12
C GLN A 73 -9.25 5.90 -9.17
N LEU A 74 -9.42 4.65 -8.76
CA LEU A 74 -8.39 3.62 -8.76
C LEU A 74 -8.64 2.59 -9.86
N ALA A 75 -7.58 1.99 -10.39
CA ALA A 75 -7.69 0.80 -11.21
C ALA A 75 -8.35 -0.33 -10.41
N THR A 76 -9.22 -1.14 -11.06
CA THR A 76 -9.83 -2.32 -10.41
C THR A 76 -8.80 -3.38 -10.03
N HIS A 77 -7.68 -3.45 -10.76
CA HIS A 77 -6.55 -4.31 -10.46
C HIS A 77 -5.30 -3.46 -10.34
N ILE A 78 -4.61 -3.57 -9.20
CA ILE A 78 -3.46 -2.74 -8.85
C ILE A 78 -2.23 -3.63 -8.73
N ASP A 79 -1.32 -3.53 -9.69
CA ASP A 79 -0.07 -4.29 -9.77
C ASP A 79 1.16 -3.41 -9.52
N ARG A 80 0.97 -2.08 -9.40
CA ARG A 80 2.07 -1.13 -9.26
C ARG A 80 1.74 -0.09 -8.19
N ILE A 81 2.34 -0.27 -7.02
CA ILE A 81 2.12 0.55 -5.83
C ILE A 81 3.39 1.33 -5.52
N VAL A 82 3.27 2.61 -5.21
CA VAL A 82 4.32 3.40 -4.56
C VAL A 82 3.86 3.76 -3.15
N SER A 83 4.72 3.56 -2.16
CA SER A 83 4.46 3.88 -0.76
C SER A 83 5.32 5.06 -0.31
N LEU A 84 4.70 6.11 0.23
CA LEU A 84 5.39 7.30 0.73
C LEU A 84 5.62 7.29 2.26
N ALA A 85 5.35 6.17 2.91
CA ALA A 85 5.57 6.06 4.36
C ALA A 85 5.90 4.61 4.78
N PRO A 86 6.79 4.42 5.78
CA PRO A 86 7.17 3.09 6.25
C PRO A 86 6.01 2.21 6.70
N ASN A 87 5.03 2.76 7.43
CA ASN A 87 3.84 2.03 7.86
C ASN A 87 3.04 1.45 6.69
N LEU A 88 2.91 2.21 5.59
CA LEU A 88 2.19 1.76 4.39
C LEU A 88 2.96 0.66 3.66
N THR A 89 4.29 0.78 3.57
CA THR A 89 5.15 -0.29 3.06
C THR A 89 4.97 -1.57 3.87
N GLU A 90 4.96 -1.46 5.20
CA GLU A 90 4.74 -2.61 6.09
C GLU A 90 3.37 -3.24 5.89
N ILE A 91 2.31 -2.44 5.72
CA ILE A 91 0.96 -2.95 5.43
C ILE A 91 0.95 -3.70 4.09
N VAL A 92 1.49 -3.11 3.01
CA VAL A 92 1.54 -3.74 1.68
C VAL A 92 2.20 -5.12 1.73
N TYR A 93 3.33 -5.25 2.43
CA TYR A 93 3.98 -6.55 2.61
C TYR A 93 3.17 -7.50 3.49
N ALA A 94 2.62 -7.00 4.60
CA ALA A 94 1.94 -7.84 5.59
C ALA A 94 0.61 -8.42 5.07
N VAL A 95 -0.09 -7.70 4.19
CA VAL A 95 -1.30 -8.24 3.53
C VAL A 95 -0.99 -9.20 2.38
N GLY A 96 0.28 -9.30 1.95
CA GLY A 96 0.71 -10.18 0.86
C GLY A 96 0.89 -9.51 -0.50
N ALA A 97 0.76 -8.17 -0.60
CA ALA A 97 0.87 -7.40 -1.84
C ALA A 97 2.30 -6.88 -2.12
N GLY A 98 3.31 -7.42 -1.42
CA GLY A 98 4.69 -6.91 -1.49
C GLY A 98 5.32 -6.95 -2.89
N GLU A 99 4.94 -7.91 -3.74
CA GLU A 99 5.41 -8.01 -5.12
C GLU A 99 4.93 -6.86 -6.03
N HIS A 100 3.83 -6.20 -5.65
CA HIS A 100 3.29 -5.05 -6.37
C HIS A 100 3.94 -3.73 -5.96
N LEU A 101 4.78 -3.71 -4.91
CA LEU A 101 5.46 -2.50 -4.46
C LEU A 101 6.64 -2.18 -5.37
N VAL A 102 6.51 -1.15 -6.18
CA VAL A 102 7.53 -0.74 -7.18
C VAL A 102 8.40 0.42 -6.72
N GLY A 103 8.01 1.13 -5.67
CA GLY A 103 8.76 2.25 -5.10
C GLY A 103 8.36 2.54 -3.66
N ASP A 104 9.33 2.94 -2.83
CA ASP A 104 9.11 3.37 -1.46
C ASP A 104 10.16 4.40 -1.03
N THR A 105 10.07 4.90 0.23
CA THR A 105 11.00 5.91 0.75
C THR A 105 12.27 5.28 1.33
N GLU A 106 13.30 6.11 1.55
CA GLU A 106 14.58 5.69 2.14
C GLU A 106 14.42 5.13 3.56
N TYR A 107 13.34 5.48 4.27
CA TYR A 107 13.02 5.00 5.61
C TYR A 107 12.25 3.67 5.65
N CYS A 108 11.88 3.13 4.47
CA CYS A 108 11.19 1.85 4.37
C CYS A 108 12.21 0.71 4.42
N ASP A 109 12.45 0.20 5.61
CA ASP A 109 13.48 -0.80 5.92
C ASP A 109 12.92 -2.14 6.43
N TYR A 110 11.59 -2.21 6.63
CA TYR A 110 10.89 -3.41 7.09
C TYR A 110 9.69 -3.76 6.19
N PRO A 111 9.51 -5.06 5.88
CA PRO A 111 10.42 -6.16 6.13
C PRO A 111 11.74 -6.02 5.35
N ALA A 112 12.71 -6.89 5.57
CA ALA A 112 14.02 -6.79 4.91
C ALA A 112 13.95 -6.67 3.37
N ALA A 113 12.90 -7.24 2.75
CA ALA A 113 12.64 -7.15 1.31
C ALA A 113 12.40 -5.70 0.83
N ALA A 114 11.85 -4.84 1.67
CA ALA A 114 11.61 -3.43 1.35
C ALA A 114 12.91 -2.66 1.02
N LYS A 115 14.04 -3.08 1.58
CA LYS A 115 15.34 -2.46 1.29
C LYS A 115 15.76 -2.58 -0.18
N ASN A 116 15.21 -3.54 -0.92
CA ASN A 116 15.51 -3.78 -2.33
C ASN A 116 14.55 -3.05 -3.28
N VAL A 117 13.52 -2.39 -2.76
CA VAL A 117 12.57 -1.61 -3.56
C VAL A 117 13.22 -0.28 -3.99
N ALA A 118 12.87 0.21 -5.19
CA ALA A 118 13.40 1.47 -5.70
C ALA A 118 13.04 2.63 -4.76
N LYS A 119 14.06 3.39 -4.33
CA LYS A 119 13.88 4.52 -3.41
C LYS A 119 13.51 5.80 -4.17
N ILE A 120 12.40 6.42 -3.75
CA ILE A 120 11.84 7.61 -4.42
C ILE A 120 12.15 8.92 -3.67
N GLY A 121 13.02 8.88 -2.68
CA GLY A 121 13.39 9.98 -1.79
C GLY A 121 12.95 9.73 -0.35
N ASP A 122 12.98 10.78 0.46
CA ASP A 122 12.51 10.71 1.85
C ASP A 122 10.99 10.90 1.99
N THR A 123 10.47 10.87 3.21
CA THR A 123 9.03 11.03 3.49
C THR A 123 8.55 12.49 3.39
N ILE A 124 9.45 13.47 3.36
CA ILE A 124 9.14 14.90 3.32
C ILE A 124 9.36 15.45 1.90
N HIS A 125 10.37 14.95 1.21
CA HIS A 125 10.79 15.39 -0.13
C HIS A 125 10.84 14.22 -1.12
N PRO A 126 9.72 13.54 -1.39
CA PRO A 126 9.69 12.48 -2.40
C PRO A 126 9.87 13.07 -3.81
N SER A 127 10.57 12.35 -4.70
CA SER A 127 10.80 12.78 -6.08
C SER A 127 9.64 12.39 -6.98
N ILE A 128 8.88 13.38 -7.45
CA ILE A 128 7.80 13.18 -8.42
C ILE A 128 8.32 12.50 -9.70
N GLU A 129 9.49 12.91 -10.18
CA GLU A 129 10.09 12.34 -11.39
C GLU A 129 10.35 10.84 -11.26
N ARG A 130 10.92 10.40 -10.11
CA ARG A 130 11.12 8.97 -9.84
C ARG A 130 9.80 8.23 -9.73
N ILE A 131 8.80 8.81 -9.06
CA ILE A 131 7.46 8.22 -8.96
C ILE A 131 6.85 8.05 -10.35
N MET A 132 6.87 9.09 -11.19
CA MET A 132 6.36 9.02 -12.57
C MET A 132 7.09 7.97 -13.43
N ALA A 133 8.41 7.85 -13.29
CA ALA A 133 9.20 6.85 -13.99
C ALA A 133 8.80 5.41 -13.64
N LEU A 134 8.33 5.18 -12.41
CA LEU A 134 7.82 3.89 -11.93
C LEU A 134 6.41 3.58 -12.44
N LYS A 135 5.70 4.54 -13.03
CA LYS A 135 4.34 4.39 -13.58
C LYS A 135 3.40 3.69 -12.59
N PRO A 136 3.22 4.19 -11.36
CA PRO A 136 2.34 3.57 -10.38
C PRO A 136 0.88 3.70 -10.80
N GLN A 137 0.04 2.74 -10.38
CA GLN A 137 -1.41 2.82 -10.49
C GLN A 137 -2.01 3.47 -9.25
N VAL A 138 -1.28 3.47 -8.14
CA VAL A 138 -1.63 4.18 -6.92
C VAL A 138 -0.36 4.58 -6.15
N VAL A 139 -0.41 5.76 -5.56
CA VAL A 139 0.56 6.24 -4.57
C VAL A 139 -0.14 6.29 -3.22
N LEU A 140 0.43 5.60 -2.23
CA LEU A 140 -0.07 5.58 -0.86
C LEU A 140 0.59 6.68 -0.04
N VAL A 141 -0.21 7.46 0.66
CA VAL A 141 0.21 8.59 1.49
C VAL A 141 -0.36 8.44 2.89
N SER A 142 0.42 8.73 3.91
CA SER A 142 -0.06 8.86 5.28
C SER A 142 -0.16 10.34 5.66
N THR A 143 -1.25 10.77 6.28
CA THR A 143 -1.40 12.16 6.76
C THR A 143 -0.37 12.52 7.81
N ALA A 144 0.24 11.54 8.48
CA ALA A 144 1.34 11.77 9.41
C ALA A 144 2.57 12.44 8.74
N SER A 145 2.68 12.38 7.41
CA SER A 145 3.81 12.94 6.65
C SER A 145 3.58 14.35 6.09
N GLN A 146 2.46 15.01 6.36
CA GLN A 146 2.14 16.41 5.95
C GLN A 146 2.29 16.71 4.45
N LEU A 147 1.93 15.76 3.58
CA LEU A 147 2.18 15.83 2.13
C LEU A 147 1.02 16.42 1.31
N GLU A 148 0.22 17.36 1.85
CA GLU A 148 -0.94 17.90 1.13
C GLU A 148 -0.55 18.55 -0.22
N ALA A 149 0.47 19.41 -0.22
CA ALA A 149 0.96 20.07 -1.44
C ALA A 149 1.48 19.05 -2.47
N PHE A 150 2.16 18.01 -2.00
CA PHE A 150 2.68 16.94 -2.85
C PHE A 150 1.56 16.08 -3.44
N THR A 151 0.55 15.76 -2.64
CA THR A 151 -0.64 15.03 -3.11
C THR A 151 -1.30 15.77 -4.25
N LYS A 152 -1.46 17.11 -4.14
CA LYS A 152 -2.01 17.94 -5.22
C LYS A 152 -1.16 17.88 -6.49
N GLN A 153 0.17 17.90 -6.37
CA GLN A 153 1.05 17.77 -7.54
C GLN A 153 0.90 16.42 -8.24
N LEU A 154 0.72 15.32 -7.51
CA LEU A 154 0.46 14.00 -8.09
C LEU A 154 -0.91 13.95 -8.78
N ASP A 155 -1.94 14.55 -8.17
CA ASP A 155 -3.28 14.64 -8.76
C ASP A 155 -3.24 15.42 -10.09
N GLU A 156 -2.47 16.52 -10.18
CA GLU A 156 -2.25 17.29 -11.41
C GLU A 156 -1.58 16.45 -12.51
N GLN A 157 -0.74 15.48 -12.13
CA GLN A 157 -0.13 14.51 -13.04
C GLN A 157 -1.02 13.30 -13.34
N LYS A 158 -2.27 13.29 -12.86
CA LYS A 158 -3.24 12.19 -12.99
C LYS A 158 -2.76 10.87 -12.40
N ILE A 159 -1.93 10.94 -11.37
CA ILE A 159 -1.50 9.79 -10.59
C ILE A 159 -2.47 9.64 -9.42
N ALA A 160 -3.13 8.50 -9.33
CA ALA A 160 -4.06 8.24 -8.25
C ALA A 160 -3.35 8.20 -6.90
N VAL A 161 -3.85 8.96 -5.93
CA VAL A 161 -3.29 9.04 -4.57
C VAL A 161 -4.34 8.57 -3.57
N TYR A 162 -3.99 7.60 -2.74
CA TYR A 162 -4.82 7.13 -1.64
C TYR A 162 -4.20 7.54 -0.31
N VAL A 163 -4.94 8.30 0.48
CA VAL A 163 -4.48 8.82 1.78
C VAL A 163 -5.05 7.98 2.91
N THR A 164 -4.18 7.55 3.84
CA THR A 164 -4.56 6.94 5.12
C THR A 164 -4.47 7.94 6.26
N ASN A 165 -5.41 7.90 7.20
CA ASN A 165 -5.47 8.83 8.33
C ASN A 165 -6.08 8.19 9.59
N PRO A 166 -5.54 7.07 10.10
CA PRO A 166 -6.10 6.43 11.27
C PRO A 166 -5.88 7.26 12.54
N ARG A 167 -6.92 7.37 13.37
CA ARG A 167 -6.92 8.11 14.64
C ARG A 167 -7.07 7.20 15.87
N SER A 168 -7.17 5.90 15.65
CA SER A 168 -7.28 4.87 16.69
C SER A 168 -6.69 3.56 16.19
N LEU A 169 -6.41 2.62 17.09
CA LEU A 169 -5.98 1.26 16.72
C LEU A 169 -7.02 0.55 15.84
N GLU A 170 -8.31 0.77 16.12
CA GLU A 170 -9.39 0.20 15.31
C GLU A 170 -9.42 0.76 13.89
N GLU A 171 -9.06 2.03 13.71
CA GLU A 171 -8.89 2.63 12.40
C GLU A 171 -7.66 2.12 11.67
N VAL A 172 -6.57 1.81 12.37
CA VAL A 172 -5.41 1.11 11.78
C VAL A 172 -5.85 -0.27 11.24
N PHE A 173 -6.67 -1.01 11.99
CA PHE A 173 -7.20 -2.30 11.50
C PHE A 173 -8.02 -2.12 10.23
N ARG A 174 -8.92 -1.12 10.19
CA ARG A 174 -9.69 -0.80 8.99
C ARG A 174 -8.82 -0.39 7.81
N SER A 175 -7.76 0.41 8.03
CA SER A 175 -6.80 0.76 6.98
C SER A 175 -6.14 -0.48 6.38
N ILE A 176 -5.74 -1.45 7.22
CA ILE A 176 -5.14 -2.70 6.77
C ILE A 176 -6.14 -3.52 5.94
N GLU A 177 -7.38 -3.69 6.43
CA GLU A 177 -8.44 -4.39 5.72
C GLU A 177 -8.75 -3.73 4.36
N THR A 178 -8.92 -2.40 4.36
CA THR A 178 -9.21 -1.62 3.14
C THR A 178 -8.08 -1.74 2.11
N LEU A 179 -6.82 -1.61 2.53
CA LEU A 179 -5.68 -1.76 1.62
C LEU A 179 -5.57 -3.20 1.10
N GLY A 180 -5.83 -4.20 1.95
CA GLY A 180 -5.92 -5.60 1.51
C GLY A 180 -6.97 -5.81 0.42
N ASP A 181 -8.16 -5.25 0.59
CA ASP A 181 -9.24 -5.29 -0.40
C ASP A 181 -8.87 -4.54 -1.69
N LEU A 182 -8.22 -3.39 -1.56
CA LEU A 182 -7.77 -2.60 -2.71
C LEU A 182 -6.77 -3.36 -3.57
N PHE A 183 -5.92 -4.17 -2.97
CA PHE A 183 -4.88 -4.95 -3.66
C PHE A 183 -5.29 -6.38 -3.99
N GLY A 184 -6.52 -6.80 -3.64
CA GLY A 184 -7.01 -8.16 -3.89
C GLY A 184 -6.47 -9.20 -2.92
N HIS A 185 -5.96 -8.79 -1.76
CA HIS A 185 -5.39 -9.63 -0.70
C HIS A 185 -6.26 -9.67 0.56
N HIS A 186 -7.57 -9.77 0.38
CA HIS A 186 -8.57 -9.79 1.45
C HIS A 186 -8.24 -10.78 2.59
N ASP A 187 -7.95 -12.04 2.24
CA ASP A 187 -7.69 -13.09 3.24
C ASP A 187 -6.43 -12.81 4.07
N GLY A 188 -5.38 -12.27 3.43
CA GLY A 188 -4.14 -11.87 4.11
C GLY A 188 -4.39 -10.76 5.12
N ALA A 189 -5.15 -9.74 4.73
CA ALA A 189 -5.52 -8.63 5.60
C ALA A 189 -6.42 -9.09 6.77
N ALA A 190 -7.44 -9.92 6.49
CA ALA A 190 -8.36 -10.45 7.51
C ALA A 190 -7.62 -11.32 8.54
N SER A 191 -6.69 -12.17 8.11
CA SER A 191 -5.87 -12.98 8.99
C SER A 191 -4.98 -12.11 9.89
N LEU A 192 -4.29 -11.13 9.30
CA LEU A 192 -3.43 -10.20 10.03
C LEU A 192 -4.21 -9.42 11.09
N VAL A 193 -5.35 -8.84 10.71
CA VAL A 193 -6.19 -8.06 11.63
C VAL A 193 -6.77 -8.94 12.73
N THR A 194 -7.13 -10.19 12.43
CA THR A 194 -7.60 -11.14 13.44
C THR A 194 -6.52 -11.39 14.51
N ASP A 195 -5.27 -11.62 14.10
CA ASP A 195 -4.15 -11.78 15.04
C ASP A 195 -3.93 -10.51 15.87
N MET A 196 -3.87 -9.35 15.24
CA MET A 196 -3.67 -8.07 15.92
C MET A 196 -4.79 -7.78 16.93
N ARG A 197 -6.06 -8.08 16.60
CA ARG A 197 -7.22 -7.95 17.51
C ARG A 197 -7.09 -8.90 18.70
N ALA A 198 -6.70 -10.14 18.49
CA ALA A 198 -6.51 -11.11 19.56
C ALA A 198 -5.42 -10.67 20.56
N ARG A 199 -4.31 -10.15 20.03
CA ARG A 199 -3.22 -9.60 20.85
C ARG A 199 -3.67 -8.33 21.61
N SER A 200 -4.35 -7.39 20.94
CA SER A 200 -4.93 -6.21 21.60
C SER A 200 -5.90 -6.59 22.72
N PHE A 201 -6.77 -7.57 22.47
CA PHE A 201 -7.72 -8.05 23.48
C PHE A 201 -7.01 -8.64 24.70
N THR A 202 -5.91 -9.36 24.49
CA THR A 202 -5.09 -9.90 25.60
C THR A 202 -4.56 -8.77 26.49
N VAL A 203 -4.05 -7.69 25.89
CA VAL A 203 -3.62 -6.51 26.63
C VAL A 203 -4.81 -5.87 27.36
N GLU A 204 -5.92 -5.64 26.69
CA GLU A 204 -7.10 -5.01 27.29
C GLU A 204 -7.67 -5.82 28.49
N VAL A 205 -7.64 -7.14 28.39
CA VAL A 205 -8.04 -8.00 29.53
C VAL A 205 -7.11 -7.81 30.73
N ALA A 206 -5.77 -7.77 30.49
CA ALA A 206 -4.81 -7.54 31.55
C ALA A 206 -4.97 -6.13 32.20
N MET A 207 -5.45 -5.16 31.41
CA MET A 207 -5.62 -3.77 31.90
C MET A 207 -6.93 -3.52 32.65
N ARG A 208 -7.89 -4.46 32.66
CA ARG A 208 -9.23 -4.26 33.28
C ARG A 208 -9.19 -3.96 34.78
N SER A 209 -8.19 -4.49 35.48
CA SER A 209 -8.10 -4.40 36.96
C SER A 209 -7.00 -3.45 37.43
N VAL A 210 -6.34 -2.72 36.52
CA VAL A 210 -5.27 -1.80 36.90
C VAL A 210 -5.79 -0.37 37.03
N ARG A 211 -5.19 0.41 37.95
CA ARG A 211 -5.43 1.85 38.02
C ARG A 211 -4.75 2.53 36.82
N PRO A 212 -5.47 3.32 36.00
CA PRO A 212 -4.83 4.05 34.90
C PRO A 212 -3.73 4.97 35.38
N VAL A 213 -2.60 4.96 34.66
CA VAL A 213 -1.43 5.81 34.92
C VAL A 213 -1.52 7.09 34.09
N ARG A 214 -1.26 8.26 34.73
CA ARG A 214 -1.20 9.54 34.00
C ARG A 214 0.07 9.61 33.18
N VAL A 215 -0.04 9.58 31.86
CA VAL A 215 1.07 9.46 30.89
C VAL A 215 1.26 10.77 30.14
N PHE A 216 2.50 11.24 30.06
CA PHE A 216 2.93 12.20 29.06
C PHE A 216 3.70 11.47 27.96
N TYR A 217 3.23 11.56 26.73
CA TYR A 217 3.94 11.03 25.57
C TYR A 217 4.72 12.18 24.92
N GLN A 218 6.03 12.09 24.91
CA GLN A 218 6.90 13.11 24.32
C GLN A 218 7.25 12.71 22.89
N VAL A 219 6.70 13.42 21.90
CA VAL A 219 7.04 13.23 20.47
C VAL A 219 8.39 13.88 20.15
N SER A 220 8.61 15.09 20.68
CA SER A 220 9.88 15.82 20.57
C SER A 220 10.09 16.62 21.85
N GLY A 221 11.34 16.83 22.23
CA GLY A 221 11.69 17.59 23.45
C GLY A 221 11.94 19.08 23.21
N GLU A 222 12.40 19.48 22.01
CA GLU A 222 12.69 20.86 21.64
C GLU A 222 12.51 21.10 20.16
N PRO A 223 11.46 21.84 19.73
CA PRO A 223 10.35 22.27 20.57
C PRO A 223 9.54 21.09 21.12
N LEU A 224 8.86 21.30 22.27
CA LEU A 224 8.08 20.25 22.91
C LEU A 224 6.82 19.95 22.09
N TYR A 225 6.72 18.73 21.58
CA TYR A 225 5.53 18.17 20.94
C TYR A 225 5.03 16.94 21.70
N THR A 226 3.72 16.78 21.74
CA THR A 226 3.05 15.65 22.39
C THR A 226 1.98 15.06 21.48
N ILE A 227 1.23 14.08 22.01
CA ILE A 227 0.04 13.52 21.35
C ILE A 227 -1.21 14.26 21.82
N GLY A 228 -2.15 14.46 20.90
CA GLY A 228 -3.42 15.11 21.19
C GLY A 228 -4.61 14.19 20.94
N ARG A 229 -5.81 14.79 20.93
CA ARG A 229 -7.09 14.08 20.83
C ARG A 229 -7.25 13.27 19.54
N GLU A 230 -6.71 13.78 18.43
CA GLU A 230 -6.82 13.14 17.10
C GLU A 230 -5.69 12.13 16.82
N SER A 231 -4.82 11.84 17.79
CA SER A 231 -3.72 10.87 17.65
C SER A 231 -4.15 9.46 17.98
N TYR A 232 -3.86 8.49 17.09
CA TYR A 232 -4.00 7.06 17.40
C TYR A 232 -3.20 6.62 18.63
N LEU A 233 -2.10 7.33 18.94
CA LEU A 233 -1.28 7.06 20.12
C LEU A 233 -2.02 7.38 21.42
N THR A 234 -2.98 8.30 21.41
CA THR A 234 -3.84 8.58 22.57
C THR A 234 -4.75 7.39 22.87
N ASP A 235 -5.31 6.73 21.84
CA ASP A 235 -6.04 5.47 22.00
C ASP A 235 -5.10 4.34 22.46
N LEU A 236 -3.89 4.27 21.92
CA LEU A 236 -2.89 3.26 22.31
C LEU A 236 -2.51 3.38 23.79
N VAL A 237 -2.24 4.60 24.28
CA VAL A 237 -1.97 4.88 25.72
C VAL A 237 -3.13 4.40 26.57
N ARG A 238 -4.37 4.66 26.17
CA ARG A 238 -5.57 4.23 26.90
C ARG A 238 -5.68 2.70 26.97
N ARG A 239 -5.46 2.02 25.85
CA ARG A 239 -5.47 0.54 25.76
C ARG A 239 -4.36 -0.10 26.59
N ALA A 240 -3.21 0.57 26.70
CA ALA A 240 -2.10 0.16 27.55
C ALA A 240 -2.31 0.43 29.05
N GLY A 241 -3.50 0.84 29.48
CA GLY A 241 -3.81 1.15 30.89
C GLY A 241 -3.31 2.52 31.34
N GLY A 242 -3.02 3.43 30.41
CA GLY A 242 -2.67 4.82 30.68
C GLY A 242 -3.84 5.79 30.47
N THR A 243 -3.64 7.02 30.93
CA THR A 243 -4.45 8.19 30.57
C THR A 243 -3.50 9.28 30.10
N SER A 244 -3.55 9.62 28.81
CA SER A 244 -2.74 10.74 28.31
C SER A 244 -3.16 12.03 28.99
N VAL A 245 -2.19 12.76 29.54
CA VAL A 245 -2.44 14.07 30.19
C VAL A 245 -2.78 15.16 29.16
N THR A 246 -2.66 14.86 27.88
CA THR A 246 -2.93 15.74 26.74
C THR A 246 -4.05 15.22 25.84
N ALA A 247 -4.87 14.26 26.34
CA ALA A 247 -5.96 13.64 25.57
C ALA A 247 -7.01 14.63 25.03
N ASP A 248 -7.20 15.76 25.70
CA ASP A 248 -8.19 16.77 25.32
C ASP A 248 -7.59 17.89 24.44
N VAL A 249 -6.26 17.88 24.23
CA VAL A 249 -5.60 18.89 23.40
C VAL A 249 -5.94 18.65 21.92
N PRO A 250 -6.45 19.66 21.19
CA PRO A 250 -6.76 19.52 19.77
C PRO A 250 -5.53 19.20 18.93
N GLY A 251 -5.73 18.46 17.82
CA GLY A 251 -4.69 18.01 16.90
C GLY A 251 -4.15 16.63 17.23
N ALA A 252 -3.44 16.03 16.26
CA ALA A 252 -2.81 14.72 16.45
C ALA A 252 -1.48 14.86 17.20
N PHE A 253 -0.66 15.84 16.81
CA PHE A 253 0.67 16.08 17.38
C PHE A 253 0.87 17.56 17.69
N PRO A 254 0.18 18.11 18.71
CA PRO A 254 0.24 19.53 19.03
C PRO A 254 1.58 19.90 19.68
N ARG A 255 2.00 21.14 19.42
CA ARG A 255 3.02 21.80 20.26
C ARG A 255 2.44 22.03 21.64
N TYR A 256 3.25 21.81 22.68
CA TYR A 256 2.83 21.94 24.07
C TYR A 256 3.75 22.88 24.81
N SER A 257 3.21 23.71 25.72
CA SER A 257 4.05 24.63 26.46
C SER A 257 4.73 23.94 27.64
N ASP A 258 5.90 24.42 28.01
CA ASP A 258 6.66 23.90 29.14
C ASP A 258 5.90 24.06 30.46
N GLU A 259 5.18 25.18 30.63
CA GLU A 259 4.36 25.46 31.80
C GLU A 259 3.19 24.48 31.92
N ALA A 260 2.51 24.19 30.81
CA ALA A 260 1.43 23.22 30.79
C ALA A 260 1.95 21.79 31.05
N ALA A 261 3.12 21.44 30.51
CA ALA A 261 3.75 20.14 30.73
C ALA A 261 4.12 19.94 32.23
N LEU A 262 4.67 20.96 32.85
CA LEU A 262 4.97 20.97 34.29
C LEU A 262 3.69 20.82 35.13
N ALA A 263 2.64 21.59 34.80
CA ALA A 263 1.37 21.60 35.51
C ALA A 263 0.61 20.25 35.34
N ALA A 264 0.81 19.53 34.24
CA ALA A 264 0.21 18.25 33.98
C ALA A 264 0.61 17.13 34.95
N ARG A 265 1.77 17.25 35.62
CA ARG A 265 2.29 16.31 36.64
C ARG A 265 2.13 14.84 36.23
N PRO A 266 2.71 14.38 35.11
CA PRO A 266 2.60 13.01 34.68
C PRO A 266 3.23 12.04 35.69
N GLU A 267 2.60 10.83 35.81
CA GLU A 267 3.12 9.73 36.62
C GLU A 267 4.07 8.82 35.83
N ALA A 268 3.99 8.87 34.48
CA ALA A 268 4.90 8.21 33.58
C ALA A 268 5.15 9.06 32.34
N ILE A 269 6.34 8.91 31.74
CA ILE A 269 6.68 9.51 30.43
C ILE A 269 7.04 8.40 29.49
N ILE A 270 6.46 8.44 28.26
CA ILE A 270 6.84 7.60 27.14
C ILE A 270 7.72 8.40 26.20
N LEU A 271 8.88 7.84 25.87
CA LEU A 271 9.84 8.38 24.91
C LEU A 271 10.01 7.38 23.76
N PRO A 272 9.51 7.67 22.54
CA PRO A 272 9.88 6.90 21.37
C PRO A 272 11.40 6.99 21.17
N SER A 273 12.06 5.87 20.96
CA SER A 273 13.53 5.84 20.84
C SER A 273 14.00 4.64 20.01
N GLY A 274 15.16 4.77 19.40
CA GLY A 274 15.84 3.66 18.74
C GLY A 274 15.25 3.20 17.41
N GLY A 275 14.32 3.94 16.81
CA GLY A 275 13.77 3.64 15.51
C GLY A 275 14.71 4.03 14.36
N SER A 276 14.41 3.53 13.15
CA SER A 276 15.20 3.77 11.94
C SER A 276 15.19 5.24 11.48
N MET A 277 14.22 6.03 11.89
CA MET A 277 14.17 7.47 11.60
C MET A 277 15.03 8.32 12.55
N GLY A 278 15.72 7.70 13.51
CA GLY A 278 16.72 8.36 14.35
C GLY A 278 16.17 9.44 15.27
N THR A 279 14.96 9.26 15.82
CA THR A 279 14.39 10.22 16.77
C THR A 279 15.28 10.35 18.01
N ALA A 280 15.78 11.55 18.23
CA ALA A 280 16.74 11.86 19.29
C ALA A 280 16.10 12.02 20.69
N ASN A 281 14.92 11.41 20.93
CA ASN A 281 14.21 11.45 22.21
C ASN A 281 14.87 10.53 23.26
N SER A 282 16.08 10.89 23.70
CA SER A 282 16.79 10.08 24.69
C SER A 282 16.48 10.50 26.13
N THR A 283 15.95 11.72 26.35
CA THR A 283 15.71 12.29 27.65
C THR A 283 14.40 13.08 27.70
N PRO A 284 13.76 13.16 28.90
CA PRO A 284 12.62 14.04 29.09
C PRO A 284 12.96 15.50 28.85
N ALA A 285 12.03 16.27 28.29
CA ALA A 285 12.15 17.71 28.14
C ALA A 285 12.48 18.39 29.49
N ALA A 286 13.17 19.53 29.43
CA ALA A 286 13.61 20.25 30.61
C ALA A 286 12.47 20.58 31.60
N ALA A 287 11.30 20.93 31.08
CA ALA A 287 10.09 21.18 31.85
C ALA A 287 9.60 19.98 32.68
N LEU A 288 9.91 18.75 32.24
CA LEU A 288 9.46 17.52 32.90
C LEU A 288 10.45 16.97 33.94
N LYS A 289 11.64 17.57 34.11
CA LYS A 289 12.69 17.04 34.98
C LYS A 289 12.25 16.83 36.44
N ASN A 290 11.35 17.66 36.94
CA ASN A 290 10.82 17.58 38.30
C ASN A 290 9.42 16.93 38.36
N SER A 291 8.98 16.29 37.29
CA SER A 291 7.70 15.59 37.28
C SER A 291 7.71 14.33 38.17
N PRO A 292 6.57 13.90 38.70
CA PRO A 292 6.47 12.63 39.43
C PRO A 292 7.05 11.45 38.63
N ALA A 293 6.91 11.46 37.31
CA ALA A 293 7.46 10.42 36.42
C ALA A 293 8.97 10.30 36.51
N VAL A 294 9.70 11.45 36.47
CA VAL A 294 11.16 11.45 36.53
C VAL A 294 11.63 11.12 37.94
N LEU A 295 11.02 11.71 38.97
CA LEU A 295 11.39 11.47 40.37
C LEU A 295 11.20 10.02 40.82
N ASN A 296 10.23 9.29 40.20
CA ASN A 296 9.97 7.92 40.51
C ASN A 296 10.58 6.94 39.49
N ASN A 297 11.49 7.37 38.61
CA ASN A 297 12.13 6.56 37.57
C ASN A 297 11.14 5.89 36.62
N ARG A 298 10.01 6.55 36.29
CA ARG A 298 8.96 6.04 35.37
C ARG A 298 9.06 6.74 34.03
N VAL A 299 10.24 6.74 33.44
CA VAL A 299 10.50 7.20 32.07
C VAL A 299 10.83 5.99 31.24
N TYR A 300 9.95 5.69 30.30
CA TYR A 300 10.02 4.47 29.50
C TYR A 300 10.40 4.78 28.06
N LYS A 301 11.44 4.11 27.59
CA LYS A 301 11.86 4.15 26.18
C LYS A 301 11.24 2.97 25.47
N ILE A 302 10.48 3.24 24.40
CA ILE A 302 9.81 2.23 23.58
C ILE A 302 10.30 2.40 22.15
N ASN A 303 10.40 1.30 21.42
CA ASN A 303 10.85 1.34 20.02
C ASN A 303 9.97 2.27 19.19
N ASP A 304 10.58 3.29 18.59
CA ASP A 304 9.89 4.29 17.78
C ASP A 304 9.20 3.66 16.55
N ASP A 305 9.83 2.69 15.89
CA ASP A 305 9.22 1.98 14.75
C ASP A 305 7.91 1.24 15.11
N HIS A 306 7.74 0.87 16.39
CA HIS A 306 6.52 0.23 16.89
C HIS A 306 5.45 1.24 17.28
N LEU A 307 5.82 2.49 17.55
CA LEU A 307 4.88 3.53 17.97
C LEU A 307 4.54 4.52 16.86
N SER A 308 5.54 4.97 16.08
CA SER A 308 5.37 6.04 15.10
C SER A 308 4.85 5.57 13.74
N ARG A 309 4.68 4.25 13.57
CA ARG A 309 4.20 3.62 12.35
C ARG A 309 2.82 2.99 12.57
N PRO A 310 1.70 3.68 12.24
CA PRO A 310 0.35 3.12 12.35
C PRO A 310 0.15 2.00 11.33
N GLY A 311 0.57 0.79 11.69
CA GLY A 311 0.60 -0.40 10.85
C GLY A 311 0.69 -1.68 11.68
N PRO A 312 1.13 -2.80 11.08
CA PRO A 312 1.10 -4.12 11.74
C PRO A 312 1.88 -4.18 13.07
N ARG A 313 3.03 -3.50 13.15
CA ARG A 313 3.89 -3.50 14.34
C ARG A 313 3.39 -2.60 15.48
N LEU A 314 2.32 -1.82 15.27
CA LEU A 314 1.72 -1.00 16.33
C LEU A 314 1.24 -1.85 17.51
N ILE A 315 0.91 -3.12 17.26
CA ILE A 315 0.50 -4.04 18.32
C ILE A 315 1.67 -4.41 19.24
N ASP A 316 2.91 -4.48 18.70
CA ASP A 316 4.12 -4.69 19.50
C ASP A 316 4.33 -3.48 20.43
N GLY A 317 4.15 -2.25 19.90
CA GLY A 317 4.20 -1.02 20.69
C GLY A 317 3.15 -0.95 21.80
N LEU A 318 1.93 -1.45 21.55
CA LEU A 318 0.89 -1.56 22.57
C LEU A 318 1.32 -2.49 23.72
N GLU A 319 1.84 -3.68 23.39
CA GLU A 319 2.30 -4.66 24.37
C GLU A 319 3.49 -4.13 25.18
N GLU A 320 4.47 -3.52 24.53
CA GLU A 320 5.63 -2.91 25.18
C GLU A 320 5.19 -1.79 26.16
N MET A 321 4.29 -0.93 25.72
CA MET A 321 3.76 0.17 26.54
C MET A 321 2.99 -0.35 27.75
N ALA A 322 2.14 -1.36 27.57
CA ALA A 322 1.36 -1.96 28.65
C ALA A 322 2.26 -2.61 29.69
N ARG A 323 3.29 -3.37 29.26
CA ARG A 323 4.27 -3.98 30.17
C ARG A 323 5.10 -2.93 30.92
N ALA A 324 5.46 -1.83 30.24
CA ALA A 324 6.20 -0.74 30.87
C ALA A 324 5.37 -0.01 31.95
N LEU A 325 4.12 0.29 31.66
CA LEU A 325 3.22 0.98 32.59
C LEU A 325 2.79 0.08 33.76
N HIS A 326 2.56 -1.22 33.50
CA HIS A 326 1.97 -2.19 34.43
C HIS A 326 2.71 -3.55 34.41
N PRO A 327 3.99 -3.61 34.82
CA PRO A 327 4.77 -4.84 34.75
C PRO A 327 4.18 -6.00 35.57
N GLY A 328 3.37 -5.70 36.60
CA GLY A 328 2.71 -6.70 37.43
C GLY A 328 1.46 -7.35 36.82
N ALA A 329 0.92 -6.81 35.72
CA ALA A 329 -0.29 -7.33 35.09
C ALA A 329 -0.04 -8.50 34.12
N PHE A 330 1.22 -8.76 33.78
CA PHE A 330 1.67 -9.77 32.80
C PHE A 330 2.50 -10.88 33.47
N LYS A 331 2.00 -11.41 34.58
CA LYS A 331 2.66 -12.51 35.32
C LYS A 331 2.20 -13.86 34.81
#